data_40d8e36db142c62d413094d878ea3a74
#
_entry.id   40d8e36db142c62d413094d878ea3a74
#
_cell.length_a   1.000
_cell.length_b   1.000
_cell.length_c   1.000
_cell.angle_alpha   90.00
_cell.angle_beta   90.00
_cell.angle_gamma   90.00
#
_symmetry.space_group_name_H-M   'P 1'
#
loop_
_entity.id
_entity.type
_entity.pdbx_description
1 polymer ?
#
loop_
_entity_poly.entity_id
_entity_poly.type
_entity_poly.pdbx_seq_one_letter_code
_entity_poly.pdbx_strand_id
1 'polypeptide(L)'
;MNPRKLIAVVFSIILAGTVFLPAAAADEWNQATKMNFSEPVEIPGRVLPAGTYWFVLADSQGDQQIVQIFNADRTKIYATEEAVPTQRLQATNEVELKFAERPHQLPEALLKWYYPGRLSGQEFLYSQKAEKDLMRDARQNVLASPINSSAMLPTPGA
;
A
#
# COMPACT_ATOMS: atom_id res chain seq x y z
N MET A 1 -9.54 -69.57 -10.04
CA MET A 1 -10.60 -68.76 -9.45
C MET A 1 -9.99 -67.40 -9.03
N ASN A 2 -10.35 -66.34 -9.73
CA ASN A 2 -9.67 -65.06 -9.63
C ASN A 2 -10.08 -64.24 -8.40
N PRO A 3 -9.16 -63.70 -7.62
CA PRO A 3 -9.47 -62.63 -6.71
C PRO A 3 -9.36 -61.29 -7.45
N ARG A 4 -10.46 -60.61 -7.51
CA ARG A 4 -10.58 -59.24 -8.06
C ARG A 4 -9.75 -58.28 -7.26
N LYS A 5 -8.78 -57.68 -7.93
CA LYS A 5 -7.97 -56.58 -7.36
C LYS A 5 -8.87 -55.35 -7.28
N LEU A 6 -9.25 -54.98 -6.08
CA LEU A 6 -9.83 -53.69 -5.77
C LEU A 6 -8.73 -52.62 -5.86
N ILE A 7 -8.78 -51.84 -6.93
CA ILE A 7 -7.95 -50.66 -7.04
C ILE A 7 -8.67 -49.57 -6.25
N ALA A 8 -8.16 -49.29 -5.07
CA ALA A 8 -8.56 -48.09 -4.32
C ALA A 8 -7.93 -46.86 -5.00
N VAL A 9 -8.76 -46.15 -5.74
CA VAL A 9 -8.40 -44.84 -6.25
C VAL A 9 -8.51 -43.84 -5.08
N VAL A 10 -7.39 -43.52 -4.52
CA VAL A 10 -7.27 -42.43 -3.55
C VAL A 10 -7.37 -41.13 -4.32
N PHE A 11 -8.54 -40.51 -4.30
CA PHE A 11 -8.73 -39.15 -4.76
C PHE A 11 -8.04 -38.23 -3.74
N SER A 12 -6.81 -37.86 -4.02
CA SER A 12 -6.15 -36.72 -3.35
C SER A 12 -6.84 -35.45 -3.82
N ILE A 13 -7.75 -34.95 -3.01
CA ILE A 13 -8.27 -33.60 -3.15
C ILE A 13 -7.13 -32.67 -2.76
N ILE A 14 -6.37 -32.19 -3.76
CA ILE A 14 -5.49 -31.06 -3.59
C ILE A 14 -6.41 -29.85 -3.46
N LEU A 15 -6.63 -29.42 -2.22
CA LEU A 15 -7.23 -28.15 -1.91
C LEU A 15 -6.22 -27.07 -2.33
N ALA A 16 -6.23 -26.72 -3.62
CA ALA A 16 -5.53 -25.58 -4.12
C ALA A 16 -6.19 -24.34 -3.49
N GLY A 17 -5.60 -23.88 -2.38
CA GLY A 17 -5.91 -22.56 -1.86
C GLY A 17 -5.62 -21.57 -2.97
N THR A 18 -6.66 -21.10 -3.65
CA THR A 18 -6.56 -19.95 -4.54
C THR A 18 -6.24 -18.75 -3.69
N VAL A 19 -4.94 -18.45 -3.59
CA VAL A 19 -4.49 -17.13 -3.14
C VAL A 19 -5.05 -16.17 -4.18
N PHE A 20 -6.12 -15.48 -3.83
CA PHE A 20 -6.62 -14.36 -4.61
C PHE A 20 -5.57 -13.27 -4.52
N LEU A 21 -4.61 -13.29 -5.44
CA LEU A 21 -3.76 -12.14 -5.67
C LEU A 21 -4.67 -11.01 -6.17
N PRO A 22 -4.64 -9.83 -5.56
CA PRO A 22 -5.42 -8.72 -6.05
C PRO A 22 -5.01 -8.44 -7.49
N ALA A 23 -5.97 -8.48 -8.41
CA ALA A 23 -5.74 -8.08 -9.77
C ALA A 23 -5.43 -6.57 -9.78
N ALA A 24 -4.15 -6.23 -9.86
CA ALA A 24 -3.72 -4.85 -10.06
C ALA A 24 -3.78 -4.56 -11.56
N ALA A 25 -4.64 -3.64 -11.97
CA ALA A 25 -4.64 -3.06 -13.29
C ALA A 25 -3.88 -1.74 -13.24
N ALA A 26 -2.87 -1.58 -14.10
CA ALA A 26 -2.04 -0.38 -14.18
C ALA A 26 -2.31 0.35 -15.50
N ASP A 27 -2.42 1.68 -15.42
CA ASP A 27 -2.55 2.58 -16.57
C ASP A 27 -1.22 3.34 -16.76
N GLU A 28 -0.55 3.11 -17.87
CA GLU A 28 0.81 3.60 -18.11
C GLU A 28 0.92 5.13 -18.20
N TRP A 29 -0.14 5.81 -18.63
CA TRP A 29 -0.08 7.26 -18.89
C TRP A 29 -0.06 8.11 -17.62
N ASN A 30 -0.75 7.68 -16.57
CA ASN A 30 -0.89 8.46 -15.34
C ASN A 30 -0.28 7.78 -14.11
N GLN A 31 0.52 6.72 -14.30
CA GLN A 31 0.97 5.88 -13.20
C GLN A 31 -0.17 5.54 -12.23
N ALA A 32 -1.31 5.20 -12.79
CA ALA A 32 -2.49 4.85 -12.04
C ALA A 32 -2.54 3.34 -11.80
N THR A 33 -2.84 2.93 -10.59
CA THR A 33 -2.90 1.52 -10.19
C THR A 33 -4.18 1.24 -9.43
N LYS A 34 -4.93 0.25 -9.88
CA LYS A 34 -6.10 -0.26 -9.17
C LYS A 34 -5.65 -1.35 -8.21
N MET A 35 -5.97 -1.19 -6.93
CA MET A 35 -5.61 -2.12 -5.87
C MET A 35 -6.85 -2.58 -5.12
N ASN A 36 -6.84 -3.83 -4.68
CA ASN A 36 -7.89 -4.39 -3.85
C ASN A 36 -7.28 -4.85 -2.53
N PHE A 37 -7.73 -4.28 -1.42
CA PHE A 37 -7.32 -4.66 -0.08
C PHE A 37 -8.40 -5.55 0.54
N SER A 38 -8.01 -6.73 0.98
CA SER A 38 -8.89 -7.67 1.70
C SER A 38 -9.11 -7.27 3.16
N GLU A 39 -8.20 -6.48 3.71
CA GLU A 39 -8.21 -5.99 5.08
C GLU A 39 -8.02 -4.47 5.11
N PRO A 40 -8.36 -3.80 6.22
CA PRO A 40 -8.08 -2.38 6.38
C PRO A 40 -6.58 -2.09 6.28
N VAL A 41 -6.22 -0.99 5.62
CA VAL A 41 -4.82 -0.54 5.43
C VAL A 41 -4.68 0.88 5.95
N GLU A 42 -3.67 1.12 6.78
CA GLU A 42 -3.32 2.47 7.22
C GLU A 42 -2.50 3.18 6.13
N ILE A 43 -2.92 4.38 5.82
CA ILE A 43 -2.17 5.35 5.01
C ILE A 43 -1.90 6.58 5.86
N PRO A 44 -1.06 7.54 5.45
CA PRO A 44 -0.87 8.75 6.23
C PRO A 44 -2.19 9.40 6.65
N GLY A 45 -2.36 9.62 7.95
CA GLY A 45 -3.52 10.30 8.50
C GLY A 45 -4.86 9.54 8.56
N ARG A 46 -4.97 8.34 8.01
CA ARG A 46 -6.23 7.57 8.05
C ARG A 46 -6.07 6.08 7.78
N VAL A 47 -7.12 5.34 8.05
CA VAL A 47 -7.26 3.92 7.67
C VAL A 47 -8.24 3.81 6.51
N LEU A 48 -7.82 3.16 5.43
CA LEU A 48 -8.68 2.74 4.33
C LEU A 48 -9.37 1.44 4.73
N PRO A 49 -10.70 1.35 4.70
CA PRO A 49 -11.40 0.08 4.84
C PRO A 49 -10.98 -0.94 3.77
N ALA A 50 -11.23 -2.22 4.01
CA ALA A 50 -11.11 -3.23 2.96
C ALA A 50 -11.95 -2.82 1.74
N GLY A 51 -11.40 -2.96 0.55
CA GLY A 51 -12.06 -2.52 -0.69
C GLY A 51 -11.11 -2.23 -1.83
N THR A 52 -11.68 -1.73 -2.91
CA THR A 52 -10.95 -1.41 -4.14
C THR A 52 -10.71 0.09 -4.25
N TYR A 53 -9.47 0.45 -4.55
CA TYR A 53 -9.01 1.82 -4.67
C TYR A 53 -8.15 2.02 -5.91
N TRP A 54 -8.13 3.25 -6.41
CA TRP A 54 -7.17 3.68 -7.39
C TRP A 54 -6.14 4.60 -6.74
N PHE A 55 -4.87 4.25 -6.92
CA PHE A 55 -3.74 5.10 -6.57
C PHE A 55 -3.24 5.76 -7.84
N VAL A 56 -3.22 7.07 -7.87
CA VAL A 56 -2.87 7.87 -9.04
C VAL A 56 -1.78 8.85 -8.63
N LEU A 57 -0.66 8.82 -9.33
CA LEU A 57 0.36 9.84 -9.16
C LEU A 57 -0.13 11.12 -9.82
N ALA A 58 -0.39 12.14 -9.01
CA ALA A 58 -0.69 13.47 -9.55
C ALA A 58 0.58 14.06 -10.16
N ASP A 59 0.41 14.75 -11.28
CA ASP A 59 1.51 15.49 -11.90
C ASP A 59 1.94 16.61 -10.95
N SER A 60 3.09 16.45 -10.33
CA SER A 60 3.66 17.44 -9.42
C SER A 60 4.99 17.93 -9.98
N GLN A 61 5.13 19.25 -10.05
CA GLN A 61 6.39 19.88 -10.38
C GLN A 61 7.22 20.02 -9.10
N GLY A 62 8.23 19.17 -8.91
CA GLY A 62 9.13 19.26 -7.77
C GLY A 62 9.64 17.91 -7.28
N ASP A 63 10.37 17.93 -6.16
CA ASP A 63 10.99 16.75 -5.56
C ASP A 63 9.99 15.87 -4.78
N GLN A 64 8.82 16.42 -4.44
CA GLN A 64 7.76 15.70 -3.76
C GLN A 64 6.65 15.33 -4.74
N GLN A 65 6.17 14.13 -4.61
CA GLN A 65 5.11 13.61 -5.46
C GLN A 65 3.82 13.44 -4.67
N ILE A 66 2.73 13.79 -5.31
CA ILE A 66 1.40 13.70 -4.72
C ILE A 66 0.71 12.45 -5.24
N VAL A 67 0.29 11.59 -4.32
CA VAL A 67 -0.51 10.40 -4.62
C VAL A 67 -1.95 10.66 -4.22
N GLN A 68 -2.85 10.59 -5.19
CA GLN A 68 -4.28 10.68 -4.96
C GLN A 68 -4.88 9.28 -4.89
N ILE A 69 -5.71 9.04 -3.88
CA ILE A 69 -6.37 7.77 -3.65
C ILE A 69 -7.87 7.96 -3.86
N PHE A 70 -8.40 7.24 -4.85
CA PHE A 70 -9.81 7.29 -5.24
C PHE A 70 -10.53 6.00 -4.88
N ASN A 71 -11.87 6.07 -4.85
CA ASN A 71 -12.72 4.89 -4.83
C ASN A 71 -12.63 4.09 -6.15
N ALA A 72 -13.27 2.92 -6.18
CA ALA A 72 -13.18 1.96 -7.27
C ALA A 72 -13.58 2.49 -8.65
N ASP A 73 -14.49 3.46 -8.72
CA ASP A 73 -15.02 4.08 -9.94
C ASP A 73 -14.44 5.48 -10.21
N ARG A 74 -13.46 5.90 -9.42
CA ARG A 74 -12.78 7.21 -9.51
C ARG A 74 -13.71 8.43 -9.36
N THR A 75 -14.86 8.27 -8.74
CA THR A 75 -15.82 9.38 -8.54
C THR A 75 -15.54 10.19 -7.29
N LYS A 76 -14.78 9.62 -6.33
CA LYS A 76 -14.49 10.25 -5.06
C LYS A 76 -13.02 10.07 -4.68
N ILE A 77 -12.38 11.17 -4.27
CA ILE A 77 -11.05 11.14 -3.63
C ILE A 77 -11.22 10.81 -2.17
N TYR A 78 -10.53 9.77 -1.72
CA TYR A 78 -10.45 9.40 -0.30
C TYR A 78 -9.33 10.13 0.41
N ALA A 79 -8.18 10.27 -0.26
CA ALA A 79 -6.99 10.87 0.31
C ALA A 79 -6.11 11.50 -0.77
N THR A 80 -5.30 12.46 -0.34
CA THR A 80 -4.22 13.04 -1.12
C THR A 80 -3.00 13.03 -0.20
N GLU A 81 -2.00 12.24 -0.56
CA GLU A 81 -0.85 11.95 0.29
C GLU A 81 0.44 12.49 -0.34
N GLU A 82 1.30 13.01 0.51
CA GLU A 82 2.66 13.35 0.11
C GLU A 82 3.53 12.11 0.06
N ALA A 83 4.37 12.02 -0.96
CA ALA A 83 5.33 10.95 -1.11
C ALA A 83 6.67 11.49 -1.61
N VAL A 84 7.72 10.71 -1.45
CA VAL A 84 9.03 11.00 -2.04
C VAL A 84 9.45 9.86 -2.96
N PRO A 85 10.24 10.16 -4.01
CA PRO A 85 10.76 9.12 -4.87
C PRO A 85 11.61 8.12 -4.10
N THR A 86 11.39 6.83 -4.34
CA THR A 86 12.19 5.74 -3.80
C THR A 86 12.57 4.77 -4.92
N GLN A 87 13.51 3.87 -4.67
CA GLN A 87 13.95 2.89 -5.65
C GLN A 87 13.98 1.49 -5.05
N ARG A 88 13.75 0.50 -5.90
CA ARG A 88 13.95 -0.92 -5.59
C ARG A 88 15.09 -1.50 -6.43
N LEU A 89 15.66 -2.61 -5.99
CA LEU A 89 16.83 -3.22 -6.65
C LEU A 89 16.48 -3.86 -7.99
N GLN A 90 15.26 -4.37 -8.14
CA GLN A 90 14.82 -5.07 -9.35
C GLN A 90 13.41 -4.62 -9.71
N ALA A 91 13.16 -4.39 -11.00
CA ALA A 91 11.83 -4.15 -11.51
C ALA A 91 11.06 -5.46 -11.61
N THR A 92 9.80 -5.44 -11.22
CA THR A 92 8.85 -6.55 -11.41
C THR A 92 7.76 -6.10 -12.37
N ASN A 93 7.13 -7.03 -13.08
CA ASN A 93 6.01 -6.73 -13.97
C ASN A 93 4.69 -6.53 -13.23
N GLU A 94 4.74 -6.61 -11.91
CA GLU A 94 3.58 -6.44 -11.03
C GLU A 94 3.74 -5.22 -10.15
N VAL A 95 2.61 -4.72 -9.66
CA VAL A 95 2.59 -3.70 -8.62
C VAL A 95 3.16 -4.30 -7.34
N GLU A 96 4.06 -3.59 -6.71
CA GLU A 96 4.61 -3.99 -5.42
C GLU A 96 4.27 -2.96 -4.36
N LEU A 97 3.69 -3.42 -3.26
CA LEU A 97 3.44 -2.62 -2.06
C LEU A 97 4.33 -3.10 -0.93
N LYS A 98 4.86 -2.17 -0.17
CA LYS A 98 5.58 -2.47 1.08
C LYS A 98 4.79 -1.92 2.25
N PHE A 99 4.58 -2.77 3.22
CA PHE A 99 3.89 -2.44 4.46
C PHE A 99 4.84 -2.50 5.64
N ALA A 100 4.53 -1.74 6.68
CA ALA A 100 5.11 -1.95 8.00
C ALA A 100 4.39 -3.11 8.67
N GLU A 101 5.14 -4.13 9.06
CA GLU A 101 4.60 -5.23 9.87
C GLU A 101 4.22 -4.69 11.25
N ARG A 102 2.98 -4.92 11.66
CA ARG A 102 2.45 -4.48 12.95
C ARG A 102 1.79 -5.64 13.69
N PRO A 103 1.62 -5.53 15.02
CA PRO A 103 0.82 -6.52 15.76
C PRO A 103 -0.55 -6.73 15.12
N HIS A 104 -1.02 -7.96 15.05
CA HIS A 104 -2.24 -8.40 14.35
C HIS A 104 -3.53 -7.61 14.64
N GLN A 105 -3.53 -6.78 15.67
CA GLN A 105 -4.69 -5.97 16.05
C GLN A 105 -4.72 -4.58 15.37
N LEU A 106 -3.65 -4.22 14.70
CA LEU A 106 -3.52 -2.92 14.01
C LEU A 106 -3.47 -3.15 12.50
N PRO A 107 -4.09 -2.26 11.71
CA PRO A 107 -3.94 -2.29 10.26
C PRO A 107 -2.48 -2.17 9.86
N GLU A 108 -2.05 -2.91 8.84
CA GLU A 108 -0.74 -2.71 8.24
C GLU A 108 -0.63 -1.32 7.64
N ALA A 109 0.49 -0.66 7.84
CA ALA A 109 0.73 0.68 7.32
C ALA A 109 1.44 0.62 5.97
N LEU A 110 0.87 1.22 4.95
CA LEU A 110 1.44 1.28 3.61
C LEU A 110 2.63 2.25 3.58
N LEU A 111 3.82 1.72 3.34
CA LEU A 111 5.05 2.51 3.29
C LEU A 111 5.43 2.91 1.87
N LYS A 112 5.40 1.96 0.93
CA LYS A 112 5.89 2.20 -0.43
C LYS A 112 4.98 1.57 -1.47
N TRP A 113 4.95 2.22 -2.63
CA TRP A 113 4.26 1.76 -3.82
C TRP A 113 5.19 1.82 -5.03
N TYR A 114 5.36 0.67 -5.70
CA TYR A 114 6.14 0.56 -6.92
C TYR A 114 5.25 0.18 -8.09
N TYR A 115 5.38 0.95 -9.15
CA TYR A 115 4.67 0.72 -10.39
C TYR A 115 5.31 -0.44 -11.19
N PRO A 116 4.50 -1.23 -11.94
CA PRO A 116 5.02 -2.32 -12.76
C PRO A 116 6.10 -1.85 -13.75
N GLY A 117 7.12 -2.68 -13.96
CA GLY A 117 8.19 -2.44 -14.92
C GLY A 117 9.16 -1.32 -14.56
N ARG A 118 9.03 -0.64 -13.41
CA ARG A 118 9.89 0.46 -12.99
C ARG A 118 10.70 0.13 -11.75
N LEU A 119 11.92 0.68 -11.68
CA LEU A 119 12.74 0.65 -10.46
C LEU A 119 12.29 1.72 -9.44
N SER A 120 11.77 2.84 -9.94
CA SER A 120 11.28 3.94 -9.12
C SER A 120 9.91 3.64 -8.54
N GLY A 121 9.65 4.15 -7.36
CA GLY A 121 8.38 4.09 -6.65
C GLY A 121 8.18 5.31 -5.79
N GLN A 122 7.15 5.27 -4.97
CA GLN A 122 6.73 6.32 -4.05
C GLN A 122 6.82 5.79 -2.63
N GLU A 123 7.45 6.55 -1.73
CA GLU A 123 7.47 6.30 -0.30
C GLU A 123 6.61 7.36 0.39
N PHE A 124 5.58 6.91 1.12
CA PHE A 124 4.61 7.78 1.77
C PHE A 124 5.20 8.44 3.01
N LEU A 125 4.87 9.72 3.20
CA LEU A 125 5.32 10.52 4.33
C LEU A 125 4.29 10.49 5.46
N TYR A 126 4.66 9.95 6.60
CA TYR A 126 3.84 9.92 7.79
C TYR A 126 4.09 11.15 8.68
N SER A 127 3.11 11.53 9.50
CA SER A 127 3.35 12.54 10.51
C SER A 127 4.40 12.06 11.52
N GLN A 128 5.15 12.95 12.14
CA GLN A 128 6.19 12.60 13.12
C GLN A 128 5.68 11.71 14.26
N LYS A 129 4.42 11.90 14.68
CA LYS A 129 3.79 11.03 15.68
C LYS A 129 3.59 9.63 15.13
N ALA A 130 2.97 9.51 13.95
CA ALA A 130 2.71 8.22 13.32
C ALA A 130 4.02 7.49 12.98
N GLU A 131 5.04 8.22 12.51
CA GLU A 131 6.39 7.68 12.30
C GLU A 131 6.95 7.01 13.55
N LYS A 132 6.93 7.72 14.69
CA LYS A 132 7.41 7.17 15.97
C LYS A 132 6.63 5.94 16.42
N ASP A 133 5.31 5.95 16.23
CA ASP A 133 4.45 4.81 16.54
C ASP A 133 4.78 3.63 15.62
N LEU A 134 4.93 3.84 14.31
CA LEU A 134 5.32 2.82 13.35
C LEU A 134 6.73 2.26 13.62
N MET A 135 7.70 3.11 13.92
CA MET A 135 9.06 2.67 14.27
C MET A 135 9.07 1.80 15.54
N ARG A 136 8.26 2.16 16.53
CA ARG A 136 8.13 1.38 17.76
C ARG A 136 7.46 0.03 17.51
N ASP A 137 6.37 0.01 16.73
CA ASP A 137 5.53 -1.16 16.52
C ASP A 137 6.15 -2.12 15.49
N ALA A 138 6.71 -1.61 14.41
CA ALA A 138 7.24 -2.39 13.30
C ALA A 138 8.76 -2.57 13.33
N ARG A 139 9.48 -1.84 14.17
CA ARG A 139 10.95 -1.77 14.19
C ARG A 139 11.56 -1.46 12.82
N GLN A 140 10.86 -0.69 12.01
CA GLN A 140 11.26 -0.28 10.67
C GLN A 140 11.39 1.25 10.60
N ASN A 141 12.29 1.71 9.72
CA ASN A 141 12.42 3.14 9.45
C ASN A 141 11.27 3.59 8.54
N VAL A 142 10.63 4.68 8.94
CA VAL A 142 9.53 5.33 8.21
C VAL A 142 9.91 6.79 7.99
N LEU A 143 9.54 7.35 6.85
CA LEU A 143 9.80 8.76 6.57
C LEU A 143 8.72 9.65 7.16
N ALA A 144 9.15 10.72 7.83
CA ALA A 144 8.26 11.77 8.32
C ALA A 144 8.17 12.92 7.31
N SER A 145 7.00 13.56 7.26
CA SER A 145 6.84 14.81 6.54
C SER A 145 7.68 15.91 7.24
N PRO A 146 8.46 16.70 6.49
CA PRO A 146 9.22 17.80 7.05
C PRO A 146 8.33 18.96 7.54
N ILE A 147 7.06 18.96 7.17
CA ILE A 147 6.12 20.01 7.57
C ILE A 147 5.62 19.74 8.98
N ASN A 148 6.39 20.20 9.95
CA ASN A 148 5.90 20.27 11.30
C ASN A 148 5.04 21.53 11.43
N SER A 149 3.75 21.41 11.16
CA SER A 149 2.77 22.48 11.35
C SER A 149 2.49 22.72 12.83
N SER A 150 3.52 23.04 13.57
CA SER A 150 3.41 23.76 14.82
C SER A 150 4.00 25.16 14.64
N ALA A 151 3.55 25.85 13.60
CA ALA A 151 3.57 27.29 13.63
C ALA A 151 2.49 27.73 14.65
N MET A 152 2.82 27.58 15.91
CA MET A 152 2.25 28.36 16.97
C MET A 152 2.62 29.81 16.64
N LEU A 153 1.69 30.53 16.01
CA LEU A 153 1.79 31.97 15.89
C LEU A 153 1.99 32.52 17.29
N PRO A 154 3.04 33.34 17.52
CA PRO A 154 3.13 34.04 18.76
C PRO A 154 1.94 34.99 18.83
N THR A 155 1.13 34.83 19.85
CA THR A 155 0.11 35.82 20.23
C THR A 155 0.83 37.15 20.45
N PRO A 156 0.49 38.24 19.75
CA PRO A 156 1.05 39.55 20.09
C PRO A 156 0.57 39.88 21.48
N GLY A 157 1.48 39.90 22.41
CA GLY A 157 1.25 40.33 23.76
C GLY A 157 0.78 41.79 23.79
N ALA A 158 -0.20 42.01 24.62
CA ALA A 158 -0.70 43.33 25.00
C ALA A 158 0.38 44.19 25.66
#